data_e4f16e23cb20cbb01155e258e1d5f32b
#
_entry.id   e4f16e23cb20cbb01155e258e1d5f32b
#
_cell.length_a   1.000
_cell.length_b   1.000
_cell.length_c   1.000
_cell.angle_alpha   90.00
_cell.angle_beta   90.00
_cell.angle_gamma   90.00
#
_symmetry.space_group_name_H-M   'P 1'
#
loop_
_entity.id
_entity.type
_entity.pdbx_description
1 polymer ?
#
loop_
_entity_poly.entity_id
_entity_poly.type
_entity_poly.pdbx_seq_one_letter_code
_entity_poly.pdbx_strand_id
1 'polypeptide(L)'
;MLNDLKGYTDCTVDELMEKYKPDIYSKEASHRLFDFNADVKAHVEIGTILVIDDEPSNLELLEKILQQSNHNVFTAVNAAKAIDILSEKSTQIDLILLDLIMPGMNGMELLQKLKADSETSNIPVIMQSALDELDTIVECITLGADDFLMKPVNRILLKAKLNNALEKKHFHDKELKYQEKIKQEQEKSDTLLLNILPESIAERLKNGETLIADDIENATVLFADLTGFTKLSSSTSAKELLMLLNNIFSVFDELLVKHSLEKIKTIGDNYMLAGGIPEPSEDHAVHVAEMALDMIDVLPKINTESQKTMKIRIGINSGPVSAGVIGKKKFIYDLWGDTVNVASRMESYGKHNQIHVNERTYEILKDKYLFKKRKALEMPGKGKMQTYFLKNRRI
;
A
#
# COMPACT_ATOMS: atom_id res chain seq x y z
N MET A 1 -33.07 18.41 9.63
CA MET A 1 -34.01 17.36 10.02
C MET A 1 -33.65 16.88 11.44
N LEU A 2 -33.92 17.66 12.45
CA LEU A 2 -33.63 17.33 13.88
C LEU A 2 -34.68 17.97 14.80
N ASN A 3 -35.94 17.99 14.36
CA ASN A 3 -37.01 18.65 15.13
C ASN A 3 -38.28 17.79 15.35
N ASP A 4 -38.28 16.49 15.08
CA ASP A 4 -39.47 15.63 15.24
C ASP A 4 -39.32 14.50 16.29
N LEU A 5 -38.42 14.66 17.27
CA LEU A 5 -38.24 13.68 18.37
C LEU A 5 -38.65 14.22 19.75
N LYS A 6 -39.60 15.17 19.82
CA LYS A 6 -40.24 15.59 21.08
C LYS A 6 -41.70 15.16 21.09
N GLY A 7 -41.99 13.93 21.48
CA GLY A 7 -43.35 13.46 21.60
C GLY A 7 -43.57 12.03 22.09
N TYR A 8 -42.54 11.35 22.56
CA TYR A 8 -42.65 9.90 22.94
C TYR A 8 -42.11 9.58 24.35
N THR A 9 -42.32 10.43 25.34
CA THR A 9 -41.83 10.13 26.69
C THR A 9 -42.88 9.76 27.74
N ASP A 10 -44.18 9.65 27.38
CA ASP A 10 -45.21 9.34 28.34
C ASP A 10 -46.28 8.34 27.90
N CYS A 11 -45.95 7.39 27.05
CA CYS A 11 -46.85 6.28 26.70
C CYS A 11 -46.38 4.99 27.39
N THR A 12 -47.26 4.37 28.16
CA THR A 12 -46.99 3.06 28.78
C THR A 12 -47.00 1.96 27.76
N VAL A 13 -46.29 0.85 28.03
CA VAL A 13 -46.19 -0.34 27.12
C VAL A 13 -47.58 -0.88 26.78
N ASP A 14 -48.53 -0.79 27.70
CA ASP A 14 -49.91 -1.26 27.50
C ASP A 14 -50.69 -0.38 26.51
N GLU A 15 -50.48 0.95 26.52
CA GLU A 15 -51.09 1.87 25.53
C GLU A 15 -50.50 1.70 24.13
N LEU A 16 -49.22 1.32 24.01
CA LEU A 16 -48.58 0.97 22.75
C LEU A 16 -49.13 -0.37 22.22
N MET A 17 -49.34 -1.34 23.08
CA MET A 17 -49.89 -2.65 22.71
C MET A 17 -51.38 -2.58 22.29
N GLU A 18 -52.15 -1.64 22.80
CA GLU A 18 -53.53 -1.40 22.40
C GLU A 18 -53.66 -0.66 21.06
N LYS A 19 -52.73 0.27 20.80
CA LYS A 19 -52.69 1.07 19.57
C LYS A 19 -52.14 0.30 18.35
N TYR A 20 -51.38 -0.76 18.60
CA TYR A 20 -50.80 -1.64 17.57
C TYR A 20 -51.30 -3.08 17.68
N LYS A 21 -52.53 -3.31 18.14
CA LYS A 21 -53.21 -4.60 17.91
C LYS A 21 -53.35 -4.77 16.39
N PRO A 22 -52.57 -5.62 15.73
CA PRO A 22 -52.86 -5.99 14.34
C PRO A 22 -54.15 -6.82 14.42
N ASP A 23 -55.03 -6.58 13.48
CA ASP A 23 -56.21 -7.40 13.21
C ASP A 23 -55.75 -8.78 12.63
N ILE A 24 -55.18 -9.64 13.49
CA ILE A 24 -54.50 -10.89 13.16
C ILE A 24 -55.54 -11.99 12.77
N TYR A 25 -56.84 -11.71 12.87
CA TYR A 25 -57.92 -12.68 12.66
C TYR A 25 -58.84 -12.41 11.47
N SER A 26 -58.48 -11.50 10.55
CA SER A 26 -59.24 -11.44 9.29
C SER A 26 -58.74 -12.54 8.32
N LYS A 27 -59.69 -13.29 7.71
CA LYS A 27 -59.37 -14.29 6.69
C LYS A 27 -58.54 -13.76 5.50
N GLU A 28 -58.49 -12.45 5.30
CA GLU A 28 -57.70 -11.79 4.27
C GLU A 28 -56.22 -11.58 4.70
N ALA A 29 -55.91 -11.48 6.00
CA ALA A 29 -54.52 -11.46 6.47
C ALA A 29 -53.83 -12.82 6.32
N SER A 30 -54.56 -13.92 6.48
CA SER A 30 -54.02 -15.28 6.26
C SER A 30 -53.65 -15.53 4.80
N HIS A 31 -54.35 -14.97 3.82
CA HIS A 31 -54.01 -15.11 2.40
C HIS A 31 -52.81 -14.25 1.99
N ARG A 32 -52.60 -13.07 2.60
CA ARG A 32 -51.40 -12.24 2.33
C ARG A 32 -50.14 -12.77 2.97
N LEU A 33 -50.24 -13.53 4.07
CA LEU A 33 -49.10 -14.21 4.68
C LEU A 33 -48.64 -15.46 3.87
N PHE A 34 -49.50 -16.03 3.02
CA PHE A 34 -49.13 -17.15 2.16
C PHE A 34 -48.57 -16.74 0.79
N ASP A 35 -48.81 -15.50 0.32
CA ASP A 35 -48.25 -14.97 -0.91
C ASP A 35 -46.85 -14.41 -0.76
N PHE A 36 -46.33 -14.28 0.49
CA PHE A 36 -44.93 -13.86 0.74
C PHE A 36 -43.91 -14.96 0.37
N ASN A 37 -44.41 -16.16 -0.03
CA ASN A 37 -43.55 -17.29 -0.43
C ASN A 37 -43.23 -17.35 -1.93
N ALA A 38 -43.67 -16.40 -2.76
CA ALA A 38 -43.54 -16.53 -4.21
C ALA A 38 -42.32 -15.81 -4.80
N ASP A 39 -41.70 -14.82 -4.09
CA ASP A 39 -40.62 -14.02 -4.67
C ASP A 39 -39.36 -13.85 -3.81
N VAL A 40 -39.28 -14.41 -2.62
CA VAL A 40 -38.00 -14.57 -1.93
C VAL A 40 -37.40 -15.90 -2.44
N LYS A 41 -36.75 -15.88 -3.58
CA LYS A 41 -35.65 -16.82 -3.85
C LYS A 41 -34.62 -16.54 -2.73
N ALA A 42 -34.79 -17.28 -1.62
CA ALA A 42 -33.75 -17.34 -0.61
C ALA A 42 -32.46 -17.71 -1.36
N HIS A 43 -31.53 -16.77 -1.48
CA HIS A 43 -30.18 -17.08 -1.92
C HIS A 43 -29.67 -18.10 -0.90
N VAL A 44 -29.64 -19.37 -1.31
CA VAL A 44 -29.06 -20.43 -0.52
C VAL A 44 -27.55 -20.23 -0.68
N GLU A 45 -26.92 -19.65 0.31
CA GLU A 45 -25.46 -19.55 0.33
C GLU A 45 -24.89 -20.97 0.43
N ILE A 46 -24.16 -21.38 -0.61
CA ILE A 46 -23.51 -22.68 -0.65
C ILE A 46 -22.16 -22.53 0.08
N GLY A 47 -21.89 -23.43 1.03
CA GLY A 47 -20.65 -23.43 1.81
C GLY A 47 -20.13 -24.83 2.06
N THR A 48 -18.91 -24.89 2.56
CA THR A 48 -18.26 -26.11 3.03
C THR A 48 -18.43 -26.19 4.54
N ILE A 49 -19.12 -27.24 5.00
CA ILE A 49 -19.52 -27.42 6.39
C ILE A 49 -18.79 -28.60 7.00
N LEU A 50 -18.15 -28.39 8.14
CA LEU A 50 -17.61 -29.47 8.97
C LEU A 50 -18.61 -29.86 10.03
N VAL A 51 -19.06 -31.12 10.02
CA VAL A 51 -19.97 -31.69 11.02
C VAL A 51 -19.16 -32.56 11.98
N ILE A 52 -19.31 -32.30 13.27
CA ILE A 52 -18.59 -33.00 14.34
C ILE A 52 -19.60 -33.57 15.32
N ASP A 53 -19.71 -34.88 15.38
CA ASP A 53 -20.66 -35.63 16.25
C ASP A 53 -20.07 -37.03 16.46
N ASP A 54 -20.10 -37.52 17.67
CA ASP A 54 -19.54 -38.85 18.00
C ASP A 54 -20.42 -40.00 17.56
N GLU A 55 -21.70 -39.74 17.22
CA GLU A 55 -22.67 -40.75 16.74
C GLU A 55 -22.69 -40.80 15.21
N PRO A 56 -22.25 -41.91 14.58
CA PRO A 56 -22.19 -42.05 13.12
C PRO A 56 -23.56 -41.87 12.41
N SER A 57 -24.65 -42.23 13.08
CA SER A 57 -26.01 -42.05 12.55
C SER A 57 -26.39 -40.57 12.40
N ASN A 58 -25.95 -39.69 13.33
CA ASN A 58 -26.14 -38.26 13.25
C ASN A 58 -25.31 -37.65 12.11
N LEU A 59 -24.08 -38.08 11.97
CA LEU A 59 -23.18 -37.61 10.89
C LEU A 59 -23.80 -37.97 9.52
N GLU A 60 -24.24 -39.20 9.33
CA GLU A 60 -24.87 -39.66 8.05
C GLU A 60 -26.14 -38.88 7.74
N LEU A 61 -26.99 -38.63 8.76
CA LEU A 61 -28.23 -37.88 8.61
C LEU A 61 -27.92 -36.41 8.21
N LEU A 62 -27.05 -35.74 8.93
CA LEU A 62 -26.71 -34.34 8.67
C LEU A 62 -26.00 -34.18 7.33
N GLU A 63 -25.07 -35.06 6.99
CA GLU A 63 -24.41 -35.08 5.69
C GLU A 63 -25.45 -35.17 4.54
N LYS A 64 -26.40 -36.09 4.60
CA LYS A 64 -27.46 -36.20 3.60
C LYS A 64 -28.33 -34.93 3.49
N ILE A 65 -28.70 -34.35 4.63
CA ILE A 65 -29.50 -33.12 4.66
C ILE A 65 -28.73 -31.92 4.02
N LEU A 66 -27.45 -31.78 4.34
CA LEU A 66 -26.61 -30.70 3.85
C LEU A 66 -26.28 -30.85 2.36
N GLN A 67 -25.96 -32.07 1.92
CA GLN A 67 -25.70 -32.37 0.50
C GLN A 67 -26.95 -32.14 -0.36
N GLN A 68 -28.17 -32.46 0.15
CA GLN A 68 -29.44 -32.12 -0.53
C GLN A 68 -29.64 -30.61 -0.71
N SER A 69 -28.94 -29.77 0.07
CA SER A 69 -28.93 -28.30 -0.05
C SER A 69 -27.70 -27.80 -0.81
N ASN A 70 -26.96 -28.68 -1.50
CA ASN A 70 -25.74 -28.40 -2.29
C ASN A 70 -24.55 -27.91 -1.49
N HIS A 71 -24.48 -28.14 -0.18
CA HIS A 71 -23.29 -27.85 0.61
C HIS A 71 -22.22 -28.94 0.43
N ASN A 72 -20.93 -28.55 0.50
CA ASN A 72 -19.87 -29.51 0.66
C ASN A 72 -19.76 -29.89 2.15
N VAL A 73 -19.55 -31.18 2.45
CA VAL A 73 -19.58 -31.65 3.83
C VAL A 73 -18.32 -32.44 4.15
N PHE A 74 -17.66 -32.09 5.25
CA PHE A 74 -16.68 -32.91 5.93
C PHE A 74 -17.28 -33.41 7.24
N THR A 75 -16.93 -34.61 7.66
CA THR A 75 -17.42 -35.22 8.91
C THR A 75 -16.27 -35.63 9.80
N ALA A 76 -16.43 -35.43 11.10
CA ALA A 76 -15.48 -35.86 12.12
C ALA A 76 -16.21 -36.53 13.28
N VAL A 77 -15.78 -37.72 13.67
CA VAL A 77 -16.37 -38.52 14.76
C VAL A 77 -15.90 -38.12 16.15
N ASN A 78 -14.97 -37.18 16.26
CA ASN A 78 -14.46 -36.65 17.53
C ASN A 78 -13.64 -35.38 17.30
N ALA A 79 -13.29 -34.69 18.37
CA ALA A 79 -12.50 -33.47 18.35
C ALA A 79 -11.11 -33.63 17.71
N ALA A 80 -10.44 -34.77 17.93
CA ALA A 80 -9.11 -35.01 17.36
C ALA A 80 -9.16 -35.03 15.82
N LYS A 81 -10.12 -35.77 15.26
CA LYS A 81 -10.32 -35.83 13.81
C LYS A 81 -10.74 -34.48 13.22
N ALA A 82 -11.53 -33.70 13.95
CA ALA A 82 -11.89 -32.34 13.54
C ALA A 82 -10.65 -31.42 13.45
N ILE A 83 -9.77 -31.47 14.44
CA ILE A 83 -8.52 -30.71 14.44
C ILE A 83 -7.63 -31.14 13.27
N ASP A 84 -7.49 -32.43 12.97
CA ASP A 84 -6.74 -32.91 11.81
C ASP A 84 -7.27 -32.31 10.50
N ILE A 85 -8.61 -32.32 10.31
CA ILE A 85 -9.25 -31.75 9.12
C ILE A 85 -9.01 -30.24 9.05
N LEU A 86 -9.15 -29.53 10.16
CA LEU A 86 -8.97 -28.09 10.22
C LEU A 86 -7.51 -27.68 9.98
N SER A 87 -6.54 -28.43 10.47
CA SER A 87 -5.12 -28.16 10.22
C SER A 87 -4.74 -28.22 8.72
N GLU A 88 -5.43 -29.03 7.94
CA GLU A 88 -5.20 -29.16 6.50
C GLU A 88 -6.12 -28.24 5.65
N LYS A 89 -7.31 -27.89 6.15
CA LYS A 89 -8.40 -27.34 5.36
C LYS A 89 -9.13 -26.15 6.00
N SER A 90 -8.57 -25.50 7.02
CA SER A 90 -9.22 -24.38 7.72
C SER A 90 -9.75 -23.32 6.76
N THR A 91 -8.96 -22.97 5.74
CA THR A 91 -9.32 -21.97 4.71
C THR A 91 -10.45 -22.38 3.78
N GLN A 92 -10.86 -23.67 3.79
CA GLN A 92 -11.93 -24.20 2.95
C GLN A 92 -13.24 -24.40 3.73
N ILE A 93 -13.18 -24.36 5.08
CA ILE A 93 -14.35 -24.57 5.93
C ILE A 93 -15.05 -23.23 6.17
N ASP A 94 -16.32 -23.16 5.80
CA ASP A 94 -17.13 -21.94 5.96
C ASP A 94 -17.97 -21.96 7.24
N LEU A 95 -18.23 -23.15 7.81
CA LEU A 95 -19.06 -23.31 9.01
C LEU A 95 -18.78 -24.64 9.69
N ILE A 96 -18.88 -24.66 11.02
CA ILE A 96 -18.77 -25.86 11.84
C ILE A 96 -20.12 -26.13 12.54
N LEU A 97 -20.65 -27.37 12.40
CA LEU A 97 -21.70 -27.91 13.26
C LEU A 97 -21.03 -28.80 14.29
N LEU A 98 -21.15 -28.46 15.58
CA LEU A 98 -20.42 -29.10 16.64
C LEU A 98 -21.34 -29.67 17.71
N ASP A 99 -21.27 -30.98 17.94
CA ASP A 99 -21.97 -31.59 19.07
C ASP A 99 -21.33 -31.18 20.39
N LEU A 100 -22.19 -30.91 21.36
CA LEU A 100 -21.80 -30.51 22.71
C LEU A 100 -21.19 -31.68 23.48
N ILE A 101 -21.82 -32.87 23.41
CA ILE A 101 -21.44 -34.05 24.20
C ILE A 101 -20.70 -35.02 23.32
N MET A 102 -19.40 -35.14 23.53
CA MET A 102 -18.53 -36.09 22.85
C MET A 102 -17.55 -36.74 23.83
N PRO A 103 -17.16 -38.01 23.63
CA PRO A 103 -16.17 -38.67 24.49
C PRO A 103 -14.77 -38.05 24.31
N GLY A 104 -14.07 -37.93 25.43
CA GLY A 104 -12.74 -37.31 25.48
C GLY A 104 -12.82 -35.79 25.58
N MET A 105 -12.45 -35.06 24.50
CA MET A 105 -12.62 -33.61 24.41
C MET A 105 -14.04 -33.30 24.04
N ASN A 106 -14.79 -32.63 24.91
CA ASN A 106 -16.17 -32.22 24.65
C ASN A 106 -16.27 -31.04 23.69
N GLY A 107 -17.50 -30.73 23.24
CA GLY A 107 -17.74 -29.66 22.27
C GLY A 107 -17.35 -28.26 22.80
N MET A 108 -17.50 -27.97 24.08
CA MET A 108 -17.09 -26.68 24.68
C MET A 108 -15.59 -26.50 24.69
N GLU A 109 -14.85 -27.53 25.06
CA GLU A 109 -13.38 -27.50 25.04
C GLU A 109 -12.84 -27.33 23.62
N LEU A 110 -13.48 -27.96 22.64
CA LEU A 110 -13.12 -27.79 21.23
C LEU A 110 -13.48 -26.38 20.75
N LEU A 111 -14.67 -25.86 21.07
CA LEU A 111 -15.08 -24.49 20.75
C LEU A 111 -14.06 -23.47 21.27
N GLN A 112 -13.66 -23.59 22.53
CA GLN A 112 -12.67 -22.71 23.14
C GLN A 112 -11.33 -22.73 22.39
N LYS A 113 -10.86 -23.91 21.98
CA LYS A 113 -9.65 -24.03 21.16
C LYS A 113 -9.80 -23.38 19.79
N LEU A 114 -10.92 -23.62 19.12
CA LEU A 114 -11.19 -23.05 17.81
C LEU A 114 -11.25 -21.52 17.83
N LYS A 115 -11.86 -20.95 18.88
CA LYS A 115 -11.97 -19.48 19.02
C LYS A 115 -10.68 -18.82 19.52
N ALA A 116 -9.77 -19.58 20.12
CA ALA A 116 -8.44 -19.09 20.53
C ALA A 116 -7.39 -19.11 19.40
N ASP A 117 -7.61 -19.87 18.33
CA ASP A 117 -6.70 -20.01 17.21
C ASP A 117 -7.05 -19.02 16.10
N SER A 118 -6.07 -18.23 15.65
CA SER A 118 -6.24 -17.21 14.62
C SER A 118 -6.72 -17.75 13.26
N GLU A 119 -6.40 -19.01 12.93
CA GLU A 119 -6.81 -19.61 11.65
C GLU A 119 -8.26 -20.11 11.66
N THR A 120 -8.80 -20.45 12.85
CA THR A 120 -10.14 -21.03 12.98
C THR A 120 -11.13 -20.12 13.70
N SER A 121 -10.66 -19.09 14.40
CA SER A 121 -11.51 -18.18 15.20
C SER A 121 -12.64 -17.50 14.42
N ASN A 122 -12.41 -17.22 13.14
CA ASN A 122 -13.37 -16.57 12.24
C ASN A 122 -14.35 -17.56 11.57
N ILE A 123 -14.21 -18.86 11.82
CA ILE A 123 -15.17 -19.84 11.33
C ILE A 123 -16.38 -19.85 12.28
N PRO A 124 -17.62 -19.61 11.78
CA PRO A 124 -18.78 -19.68 12.61
C PRO A 124 -19.04 -21.10 13.10
N VAL A 125 -19.40 -21.23 14.38
CA VAL A 125 -19.69 -22.50 15.04
C VAL A 125 -21.11 -22.50 15.52
N ILE A 126 -21.91 -23.49 15.05
CA ILE A 126 -23.26 -23.75 15.55
C ILE A 126 -23.20 -25.00 16.43
N MET A 127 -23.50 -24.82 17.72
CA MET A 127 -23.51 -25.94 18.67
C MET A 127 -24.78 -26.77 18.54
N GLN A 128 -24.66 -28.09 18.73
CA GLN A 128 -25.81 -29.01 18.80
C GLN A 128 -25.95 -29.52 20.24
N SER A 129 -27.14 -29.39 20.83
CA SER A 129 -27.39 -29.72 22.24
C SER A 129 -28.73 -30.43 22.42
N ALA A 130 -28.88 -31.21 23.51
CA ALA A 130 -30.16 -31.77 23.93
C ALA A 130 -31.04 -30.71 24.61
N LEU A 131 -32.34 -30.99 24.74
CA LEU A 131 -33.38 -30.03 25.18
C LEU A 131 -33.22 -29.46 26.61
N ASP A 132 -32.46 -30.10 27.50
CA ASP A 132 -32.45 -29.80 28.94
C ASP A 132 -31.23 -28.99 29.42
N GLU A 133 -30.46 -28.36 28.49
CA GLU A 133 -29.15 -27.75 28.80
C GLU A 133 -29.08 -26.25 28.54
N LEU A 134 -30.12 -25.48 28.95
CA LEU A 134 -30.19 -24.01 28.71
C LEU A 134 -28.98 -23.26 29.29
N ASP A 135 -28.52 -23.61 30.48
CA ASP A 135 -27.35 -22.96 31.10
C ASP A 135 -26.07 -23.19 30.29
N THR A 136 -25.91 -24.38 29.73
CA THR A 136 -24.77 -24.75 28.87
C THR A 136 -24.79 -24.03 27.54
N ILE A 137 -25.98 -23.76 26.97
CA ILE A 137 -26.14 -22.96 25.74
C ILE A 137 -25.62 -21.53 25.97
N VAL A 138 -25.98 -20.90 27.11
CA VAL A 138 -25.50 -19.55 27.45
C VAL A 138 -23.98 -19.51 27.58
N GLU A 139 -23.40 -20.57 28.18
CA GLU A 139 -21.94 -20.71 28.29
C GLU A 139 -21.26 -20.86 26.92
N CYS A 140 -21.80 -21.67 26.05
CA CYS A 140 -21.29 -21.82 24.66
C CYS A 140 -21.31 -20.49 23.88
N ILE A 141 -22.38 -19.71 23.97
CA ILE A 141 -22.49 -18.38 23.33
C ILE A 141 -21.44 -17.43 23.93
N THR A 142 -21.25 -17.47 25.25
CA THR A 142 -20.23 -16.66 25.93
C THR A 142 -18.80 -17.03 25.51
N LEU A 143 -18.57 -18.31 25.19
CA LEU A 143 -17.30 -18.82 24.65
C LEU A 143 -17.11 -18.53 23.15
N GLY A 144 -18.09 -17.92 22.48
CA GLY A 144 -18.02 -17.49 21.09
C GLY A 144 -18.71 -18.40 20.07
N ALA A 145 -19.62 -19.29 20.51
CA ALA A 145 -20.50 -19.96 19.55
C ALA A 145 -21.41 -18.93 18.86
N ASP A 146 -21.59 -19.07 17.56
CA ASP A 146 -22.39 -18.12 16.77
C ASP A 146 -23.89 -18.41 16.88
N ASP A 147 -24.27 -19.68 17.11
CA ASP A 147 -25.64 -20.10 17.32
C ASP A 147 -25.71 -21.53 17.89
N PHE A 148 -26.92 -22.01 18.14
CA PHE A 148 -27.16 -23.39 18.61
C PHE A 148 -28.34 -24.06 17.92
N LEU A 149 -28.37 -25.40 17.87
CA LEU A 149 -29.45 -26.23 17.35
C LEU A 149 -29.83 -27.29 18.39
N MET A 150 -31.12 -27.40 18.66
CA MET A 150 -31.62 -28.43 19.56
C MET A 150 -31.77 -29.77 18.82
N LYS A 151 -31.38 -30.87 19.47
CA LYS A 151 -31.64 -32.23 19.03
C LYS A 151 -33.05 -32.67 19.51
N PRO A 152 -33.87 -33.35 18.68
CA PRO A 152 -33.59 -33.76 17.31
C PRO A 152 -33.59 -32.57 16.34
N VAL A 153 -32.67 -32.60 15.38
CA VAL A 153 -32.45 -31.47 14.48
C VAL A 153 -33.63 -31.22 13.55
N ASN A 154 -34.23 -30.05 13.66
CA ASN A 154 -35.28 -29.61 12.74
C ASN A 154 -34.65 -29.07 11.44
N ARG A 155 -35.00 -29.67 10.29
CA ARG A 155 -34.43 -29.30 8.97
C ARG A 155 -34.64 -27.83 8.59
N ILE A 156 -35.81 -27.25 8.94
CA ILE A 156 -36.15 -25.86 8.60
C ILE A 156 -35.26 -24.90 9.43
N LEU A 157 -35.13 -25.16 10.73
CA LEU A 157 -34.26 -24.37 11.62
C LEU A 157 -32.77 -24.50 11.25
N LEU A 158 -32.32 -25.73 10.96
CA LEU A 158 -30.96 -25.97 10.48
C LEU A 158 -30.66 -25.11 9.24
N LYS A 159 -31.50 -25.18 8.23
CA LYS A 159 -31.34 -24.43 6.99
C LYS A 159 -31.33 -22.91 7.23
N ALA A 160 -32.22 -22.40 8.07
CA ALA A 160 -32.26 -20.96 8.39
C ALA A 160 -31.02 -20.49 9.12
N LYS A 161 -30.52 -21.25 10.12
CA LYS A 161 -29.32 -20.92 10.88
C LYS A 161 -28.04 -21.02 10.04
N LEU A 162 -27.94 -22.04 9.19
CA LEU A 162 -26.85 -22.20 8.23
C LEU A 162 -26.76 -21.01 7.28
N ASN A 163 -27.89 -20.66 6.63
CA ASN A 163 -27.92 -19.53 5.70
C ASN A 163 -27.45 -18.23 6.37
N ASN A 164 -27.96 -17.96 7.58
CA ASN A 164 -27.59 -16.75 8.30
C ASN A 164 -26.08 -16.73 8.67
N ALA A 165 -25.55 -17.86 9.13
CA ALA A 165 -24.13 -17.95 9.51
C ALA A 165 -23.20 -17.88 8.28
N LEU A 166 -23.55 -18.56 7.18
CA LEU A 166 -22.80 -18.52 5.93
C LEU A 166 -22.85 -17.14 5.28
N GLU A 167 -24.00 -16.46 5.28
CA GLU A 167 -24.12 -15.09 4.77
C GLU A 167 -23.20 -14.12 5.53
N LYS A 168 -23.21 -14.20 6.87
CA LYS A 168 -22.30 -13.41 7.70
C LYS A 168 -20.82 -13.69 7.41
N LYS A 169 -20.47 -14.98 7.30
CA LYS A 169 -19.10 -15.40 7.00
C LYS A 169 -18.64 -14.88 5.63
N HIS A 170 -19.46 -15.09 4.58
CA HIS A 170 -19.14 -14.63 3.22
C HIS A 170 -19.05 -13.08 3.15
N PHE A 171 -19.91 -12.37 3.90
CA PHE A 171 -19.84 -10.92 3.98
C PHE A 171 -18.52 -10.46 4.63
N HIS A 172 -18.17 -11.06 5.76
CA HIS A 172 -16.92 -10.76 6.46
C HIS A 172 -15.68 -11.06 5.60
N ASP A 173 -15.63 -12.23 4.93
CA ASP A 173 -14.52 -12.59 4.05
C ASP A 173 -14.39 -11.66 2.86
N LYS A 174 -15.51 -11.18 2.35
CA LYS A 174 -15.57 -10.22 1.25
C LYS A 174 -15.04 -8.85 1.70
N GLU A 175 -15.40 -8.42 2.90
CA GLU A 175 -14.90 -7.19 3.49
C GLU A 175 -13.39 -7.23 3.68
N LEU A 176 -12.84 -8.31 4.26
CA LEU A 176 -11.40 -8.49 4.42
C LEU A 176 -10.66 -8.46 3.07
N LYS A 177 -11.19 -9.14 2.04
CA LYS A 177 -10.61 -9.10 0.69
C LYS A 177 -10.63 -7.71 0.07
N TYR A 178 -11.69 -6.93 0.31
CA TYR A 178 -11.75 -5.55 -0.16
C TYR A 178 -10.76 -4.65 0.57
N GLN A 179 -10.63 -4.79 1.89
CA GLN A 179 -9.66 -4.02 2.68
C GLN A 179 -8.22 -4.31 2.23
N GLU A 180 -7.89 -5.57 2.01
CA GLU A 180 -6.58 -5.96 1.51
C GLU A 180 -6.30 -5.40 0.11
N LYS A 181 -7.30 -5.47 -0.79
CA LYS A 181 -7.18 -4.90 -2.13
C LYS A 181 -7.00 -3.38 -2.11
N ILE A 182 -7.75 -2.66 -1.25
CA ILE A 182 -7.60 -1.21 -1.07
C ILE A 182 -6.19 -0.89 -0.59
N LYS A 183 -5.68 -1.64 0.39
CA LYS A 183 -4.31 -1.45 0.91
C LYS A 183 -3.26 -1.64 -0.18
N GLN A 184 -3.36 -2.71 -0.97
CA GLN A 184 -2.44 -2.97 -2.09
C GLN A 184 -2.48 -1.86 -3.16
N GLU A 185 -3.67 -1.36 -3.50
CA GLU A 185 -3.80 -0.26 -4.47
C GLU A 185 -3.25 1.06 -3.90
N GLN A 186 -3.41 1.31 -2.59
CA GLN A 186 -2.80 2.47 -1.92
C GLN A 186 -1.27 2.37 -1.93
N GLU A 187 -0.69 1.25 -1.53
CA GLU A 187 0.76 1.01 -1.55
C GLU A 187 1.34 1.18 -2.96
N LYS A 188 0.65 0.67 -3.96
CA LYS A 188 1.04 0.84 -5.38
C LYS A 188 0.96 2.30 -5.82
N SER A 189 -0.10 3.01 -5.45
CA SER A 189 -0.24 4.44 -5.75
C SER A 189 0.85 5.27 -5.08
N ASP A 190 1.17 4.97 -3.82
CA ASP A 190 2.24 5.64 -3.07
C ASP A 190 3.60 5.41 -3.71
N THR A 191 3.91 4.18 -4.09
CA THR A 191 5.15 3.85 -4.80
C THR A 191 5.28 4.62 -6.11
N LEU A 192 4.20 4.72 -6.89
CA LEU A 192 4.21 5.48 -8.15
C LEU A 192 4.42 6.97 -7.90
N LEU A 193 3.86 7.54 -6.84
CA LEU A 193 4.03 8.95 -6.48
C LEU A 193 5.46 9.23 -6.04
N LEU A 194 6.07 8.37 -5.22
CA LEU A 194 7.45 8.48 -4.74
C LEU A 194 8.49 8.29 -5.86
N ASN A 195 8.12 7.65 -6.98
CA ASN A 195 8.98 7.60 -8.17
C ASN A 195 9.03 8.93 -8.94
N ILE A 196 8.16 9.90 -8.60
CA ILE A 196 8.04 11.17 -9.33
C ILE A 196 8.41 12.35 -8.43
N LEU A 197 8.13 12.27 -7.13
CA LEU A 197 8.30 13.36 -6.16
C LEU A 197 9.10 12.88 -4.95
N PRO A 198 9.91 13.76 -4.33
CA PRO A 198 10.52 13.49 -3.04
C PRO A 198 9.45 13.16 -1.97
N GLU A 199 9.80 12.34 -0.99
CA GLU A 199 8.86 11.81 0.01
C GLU A 199 8.13 12.91 0.77
N SER A 200 8.86 13.90 1.30
CA SER A 200 8.26 15.02 2.04
C SER A 200 7.32 15.88 1.20
N ILE A 201 7.60 16.02 -0.09
CA ILE A 201 6.76 16.74 -1.05
C ILE A 201 5.49 15.95 -1.36
N ALA A 202 5.63 14.63 -1.54
CA ALA A 202 4.49 13.73 -1.76
C ALA A 202 3.54 13.73 -0.56
N GLU A 203 4.05 13.74 0.67
CA GLU A 203 3.26 13.83 1.89
C GLU A 203 2.49 15.15 2.00
N ARG A 204 3.12 16.28 1.69
CA ARG A 204 2.46 17.60 1.68
C ARG A 204 1.29 17.64 0.70
N LEU A 205 1.46 17.06 -0.50
CA LEU A 205 0.38 16.95 -1.49
C LEU A 205 -0.75 16.04 -1.01
N LYS A 206 -0.44 14.89 -0.39
CA LYS A 206 -1.44 14.00 0.21
C LYS A 206 -2.23 14.67 1.32
N ASN A 207 -1.59 15.55 2.08
CA ASN A 207 -2.23 16.36 3.11
C ASN A 207 -3.04 17.54 2.56
N GLY A 208 -3.15 17.66 1.23
CA GLY A 208 -4.02 18.65 0.56
C GLY A 208 -3.35 20.01 0.33
N GLU A 209 -2.02 20.13 0.47
CA GLU A 209 -1.31 21.35 0.13
C GLU A 209 -1.32 21.53 -1.39
N THR A 210 -1.90 22.63 -1.88
CA THR A 210 -2.10 22.85 -3.32
C THR A 210 -1.01 23.68 -3.98
N LEU A 211 -0.19 24.39 -3.20
CA LEU A 211 0.93 25.21 -3.66
C LEU A 211 2.13 24.93 -2.78
N ILE A 212 3.11 24.24 -3.32
CA ILE A 212 4.38 23.99 -2.65
C ILE A 212 5.43 24.90 -3.29
N ALA A 213 5.95 25.85 -2.51
CA ALA A 213 6.96 26.78 -2.94
C ALA A 213 7.81 27.15 -1.71
N ASP A 214 9.05 26.69 -1.69
CA ASP A 214 9.97 26.84 -0.56
C ASP A 214 11.21 27.62 -1.00
N ASP A 215 11.64 28.59 -0.21
CA ASP A 215 12.89 29.28 -0.40
C ASP A 215 13.98 28.62 0.46
N ILE A 216 15.02 28.10 -0.20
CA ILE A 216 16.11 27.36 0.43
C ILE A 216 17.39 28.18 0.26
N GLU A 217 17.94 28.66 1.36
CA GLU A 217 19.11 29.55 1.34
C GLU A 217 20.41 28.85 0.97
N ASN A 218 20.53 27.58 1.33
CA ASN A 218 21.76 26.79 1.17
C ASN A 218 21.49 25.48 0.41
N ALA A 219 21.59 25.55 -0.90
CA ALA A 219 21.55 24.41 -1.79
C ALA A 219 22.77 24.37 -2.70
N THR A 220 23.10 23.20 -3.23
CA THR A 220 24.09 23.04 -4.29
C THR A 220 23.48 22.33 -5.47
N VAL A 221 23.52 22.94 -6.63
CA VAL A 221 22.97 22.43 -7.89
C VAL A 221 24.09 21.94 -8.79
N LEU A 222 23.90 20.78 -9.39
CA LEU A 222 24.80 20.18 -10.36
C LEU A 222 24.09 19.93 -11.68
N PHE A 223 24.75 20.31 -12.77
CA PHE A 223 24.42 19.90 -14.13
C PHE A 223 25.54 19.04 -14.69
N ALA A 224 25.19 17.90 -15.30
CA ALA A 224 26.11 16.98 -15.92
C ALA A 224 25.66 16.63 -17.34
N ASP A 225 26.41 17.06 -18.35
CA ASP A 225 26.12 16.91 -19.77
C ASP A 225 27.02 15.85 -20.41
N LEU A 226 26.42 14.90 -21.13
CA LEU A 226 27.16 13.84 -21.86
C LEU A 226 27.61 14.34 -23.21
N THR A 227 28.88 14.68 -23.32
CA THR A 227 29.44 15.22 -24.57
C THR A 227 29.73 14.14 -25.59
N GLY A 228 29.43 14.41 -26.85
CA GLY A 228 29.52 13.45 -27.96
C GLY A 228 28.18 12.79 -28.29
N PHE A 229 27.16 13.00 -27.47
CA PHE A 229 25.85 12.43 -27.66
C PHE A 229 25.19 12.87 -28.98
N THR A 230 25.30 14.13 -29.38
CA THR A 230 24.79 14.64 -30.66
C THR A 230 25.39 13.94 -31.88
N LYS A 231 26.66 13.58 -31.84
CA LYS A 231 27.30 12.78 -32.91
C LYS A 231 26.81 11.34 -32.88
N LEU A 232 26.61 10.79 -31.68
CA LEU A 232 26.12 9.43 -31.51
C LEU A 232 24.68 9.30 -31.98
N SER A 233 23.83 10.31 -31.72
CA SER A 233 22.41 10.31 -32.15
C SER A 233 22.24 10.30 -33.66
N SER A 234 23.20 10.84 -34.43
CA SER A 234 23.14 10.81 -35.90
C SER A 234 23.56 9.45 -36.51
N SER A 235 24.19 8.55 -35.76
CA SER A 235 24.73 7.27 -36.24
C SER A 235 24.14 6.04 -35.54
N THR A 236 23.24 6.24 -34.56
CA THR A 236 22.69 5.16 -33.72
C THR A 236 21.17 5.21 -33.78
N SER A 237 20.49 4.07 -33.70
CA SER A 237 19.02 4.06 -33.64
C SER A 237 18.49 4.72 -32.36
N ALA A 238 17.28 5.34 -32.43
CA ALA A 238 16.67 5.99 -31.28
C ALA A 238 16.52 5.04 -30.09
N LYS A 239 16.23 3.75 -30.33
CA LYS A 239 16.09 2.73 -29.28
C LYS A 239 17.43 2.46 -28.57
N GLU A 240 18.50 2.26 -29.32
CA GLU A 240 19.84 2.03 -28.75
C GLU A 240 20.34 3.26 -27.97
N LEU A 241 20.03 4.45 -28.48
CA LEU A 241 20.37 5.70 -27.82
C LEU A 241 19.67 5.86 -26.46
N LEU A 242 18.36 5.57 -26.42
CA LEU A 242 17.59 5.57 -25.18
C LEU A 242 18.04 4.51 -24.18
N MET A 243 18.39 3.30 -24.68
CA MET A 243 18.94 2.23 -23.82
C MET A 243 20.27 2.65 -23.20
N LEU A 244 21.13 3.32 -23.96
CA LEU A 244 22.41 3.82 -23.47
C LEU A 244 22.25 4.91 -22.41
N LEU A 245 21.36 5.89 -22.66
CA LEU A 245 21.03 6.94 -21.68
C LEU A 245 20.45 6.33 -20.40
N ASN A 246 19.51 5.42 -20.55
CA ASN A 246 18.90 4.74 -19.41
C ASN A 246 19.95 4.01 -18.57
N ASN A 247 20.89 3.30 -19.20
CA ASN A 247 21.97 2.62 -18.48
C ASN A 247 22.85 3.60 -17.70
N ILE A 248 23.25 4.72 -18.32
CA ILE A 248 24.10 5.72 -17.66
C ILE A 248 23.35 6.38 -16.51
N PHE A 249 22.12 6.81 -16.77
CA PHE A 249 21.33 7.52 -15.75
C PHE A 249 20.90 6.61 -14.61
N SER A 250 20.68 5.32 -14.85
CA SER A 250 20.45 4.35 -13.78
C SER A 250 21.67 4.22 -12.85
N VAL A 251 22.89 4.20 -13.37
CA VAL A 251 24.10 4.21 -12.55
C VAL A 251 24.22 5.53 -11.76
N PHE A 252 23.85 6.66 -12.37
CA PHE A 252 23.83 7.94 -11.65
C PHE A 252 22.73 7.98 -10.58
N ASP A 253 21.57 7.38 -10.81
CA ASP A 253 20.50 7.24 -9.83
C ASP A 253 20.96 6.41 -8.60
N GLU A 254 21.76 5.35 -8.80
CA GLU A 254 22.38 4.60 -7.70
C GLU A 254 23.38 5.45 -6.89
N LEU A 255 24.17 6.29 -7.56
CA LEU A 255 25.08 7.23 -6.89
C LEU A 255 24.34 8.32 -6.12
N LEU A 256 23.17 8.78 -6.59
CA LEU A 256 22.32 9.73 -5.86
C LEU A 256 21.95 9.20 -4.47
N VAL A 257 21.47 7.95 -4.41
CA VAL A 257 21.12 7.28 -3.15
C VAL A 257 22.33 7.21 -2.21
N LYS A 258 23.49 6.83 -2.75
CA LYS A 258 24.74 6.75 -1.98
C LYS A 258 25.13 8.09 -1.33
N HIS A 259 24.89 9.22 -2.01
CA HIS A 259 25.28 10.54 -1.55
C HIS A 259 24.12 11.36 -0.94
N SER A 260 22.94 10.76 -0.76
CA SER A 260 21.75 11.45 -0.20
C SER A 260 21.43 12.76 -0.93
N LEU A 261 21.31 12.67 -2.25
CA LEU A 261 21.02 13.78 -3.16
C LEU A 261 19.70 13.60 -3.86
N GLU A 262 19.11 14.68 -4.34
CA GLU A 262 17.84 14.67 -5.06
C GLU A 262 18.04 14.86 -6.56
N LYS A 263 17.43 13.96 -7.36
CA LYS A 263 17.32 14.11 -8.81
C LYS A 263 16.22 15.09 -9.14
N ILE A 264 16.55 16.14 -9.87
CA ILE A 264 15.55 17.12 -10.27
C ILE A 264 14.90 16.72 -11.60
N LYS A 265 15.70 16.56 -12.64
CA LYS A 265 15.25 16.17 -13.97
C LYS A 265 16.40 15.82 -14.91
N THR A 266 16.04 15.24 -16.04
CA THR A 266 16.94 15.12 -17.20
C THR A 266 16.45 16.05 -18.31
N ILE A 267 17.36 16.73 -18.99
CA ILE A 267 17.06 17.62 -20.11
C ILE A 267 17.87 17.10 -21.31
N GLY A 268 17.26 16.18 -22.08
CA GLY A 268 18.00 15.44 -23.13
C GLY A 268 19.09 14.55 -22.53
N ASP A 269 20.34 14.85 -22.83
CA ASP A 269 21.55 14.19 -22.32
C ASP A 269 22.17 14.88 -21.09
N ASN A 270 21.48 15.90 -20.56
CA ASN A 270 21.92 16.60 -19.36
C ASN A 270 21.16 16.08 -18.13
N TYR A 271 21.89 15.75 -17.05
CA TYR A 271 21.40 15.26 -15.78
C TYR A 271 21.50 16.36 -14.72
N MET A 272 20.39 16.76 -14.14
CA MET A 272 20.31 17.79 -13.09
C MET A 272 19.97 17.17 -11.74
N LEU A 273 20.79 17.48 -10.75
CA LEU A 273 20.58 17.08 -9.36
C LEU A 273 20.89 18.23 -8.41
N ALA A 274 20.46 18.07 -7.15
CA ALA A 274 20.80 19.04 -6.12
C ALA A 274 20.97 18.36 -4.73
N GLY A 275 21.71 19.04 -3.87
CA GLY A 275 21.88 18.69 -2.46
C GLY A 275 21.37 19.82 -1.56
N GLY A 276 20.90 19.44 -0.35
CA GLY A 276 20.28 20.36 0.60
C GLY A 276 18.82 20.64 0.29
N ILE A 277 18.17 19.75 -0.46
CA ILE A 277 16.76 19.80 -0.87
C ILE A 277 16.18 18.39 -0.93
N PRO A 278 14.87 18.20 -0.72
CA PRO A 278 13.97 19.17 -0.09
C PRO A 278 14.36 19.44 1.36
N GLU A 279 15.11 18.52 1.97
CA GLU A 279 15.59 18.63 3.34
C GLU A 279 16.93 19.38 3.38
N PRO A 280 17.08 20.42 4.25
CA PRO A 280 18.33 21.12 4.42
C PRO A 280 19.46 20.21 4.92
N SER A 281 20.66 20.38 4.37
CA SER A 281 21.86 19.66 4.78
C SER A 281 23.07 20.60 4.82
N GLU A 282 23.84 20.60 5.91
CA GLU A 282 25.08 21.41 6.02
C GLU A 282 26.14 20.92 5.04
N ASP A 283 26.22 19.62 4.77
CA ASP A 283 27.18 19.01 3.87
C ASP A 283 26.70 18.94 2.40
N HIS A 284 25.63 19.66 2.02
CA HIS A 284 25.05 19.67 0.67
C HIS A 284 26.09 19.81 -0.45
N ALA A 285 27.08 20.71 -0.28
CA ALA A 285 28.11 20.94 -1.29
C ALA A 285 29.15 19.81 -1.35
N VAL A 286 29.45 19.19 -0.21
CA VAL A 286 30.35 18.03 -0.12
C VAL A 286 29.73 16.83 -0.81
N HIS A 287 28.48 16.51 -0.52
CA HIS A 287 27.75 15.40 -1.15
C HIS A 287 27.70 15.56 -2.68
N VAL A 288 27.42 16.78 -3.17
CA VAL A 288 27.40 17.05 -4.60
C VAL A 288 28.82 16.97 -5.22
N ALA A 289 29.86 17.37 -4.52
CA ALA A 289 31.23 17.23 -5.00
C ALA A 289 31.66 15.74 -5.10
N GLU A 290 31.31 14.94 -4.09
CA GLU A 290 31.57 13.50 -4.08
C GLU A 290 30.84 12.80 -5.23
N MET A 291 29.57 13.11 -5.41
CA MET A 291 28.76 12.61 -6.55
C MET A 291 29.40 12.95 -7.90
N ALA A 292 29.88 14.20 -8.05
CA ALA A 292 30.53 14.65 -9.29
C ALA A 292 31.84 13.90 -9.58
N LEU A 293 32.61 13.58 -8.54
CA LEU A 293 33.82 12.75 -8.68
C LEU A 293 33.46 11.32 -9.06
N ASP A 294 32.51 10.71 -8.38
CA ASP A 294 32.06 9.36 -8.67
C ASP A 294 31.47 9.25 -10.11
N MET A 295 30.73 10.25 -10.58
CA MET A 295 30.25 10.31 -11.97
C MET A 295 31.39 10.24 -13.00
N ILE A 296 32.49 10.94 -12.74
CA ILE A 296 33.67 10.88 -13.61
C ILE A 296 34.34 9.50 -13.52
N ASP A 297 34.43 8.92 -12.34
CA ASP A 297 35.12 7.66 -12.10
C ASP A 297 34.38 6.43 -12.67
N VAL A 298 33.04 6.46 -12.71
CA VAL A 298 32.25 5.35 -13.26
C VAL A 298 32.16 5.37 -14.80
N LEU A 299 32.29 6.54 -15.43
CA LEU A 299 32.08 6.70 -16.86
C LEU A 299 33.03 5.86 -17.74
N PRO A 300 34.32 5.67 -17.44
CA PRO A 300 35.20 4.79 -18.19
C PRO A 300 34.73 3.33 -18.21
N LYS A 301 34.15 2.84 -17.10
CA LYS A 301 33.61 1.50 -17.01
C LYS A 301 32.39 1.35 -17.93
N ILE A 302 31.45 2.29 -17.87
CA ILE A 302 30.27 2.34 -18.73
C ILE A 302 30.67 2.40 -20.22
N ASN A 303 31.68 3.19 -20.55
CA ASN A 303 32.21 3.29 -21.89
C ASN A 303 32.76 1.94 -22.41
N THR A 304 33.44 1.20 -21.55
CA THR A 304 33.97 -0.13 -21.89
C THR A 304 32.86 -1.13 -22.15
N GLU A 305 31.86 -1.17 -21.26
CA GLU A 305 30.73 -2.09 -21.37
C GLU A 305 29.84 -1.79 -22.58
N SER A 306 29.63 -0.52 -22.89
CA SER A 306 28.81 -0.07 -24.03
C SER A 306 29.56 0.00 -25.35
N GLN A 307 30.91 -0.19 -25.37
CA GLN A 307 31.79 0.02 -26.51
C GLN A 307 31.65 1.44 -27.12
N LYS A 308 31.38 2.42 -26.32
CA LYS A 308 31.23 3.84 -26.72
C LYS A 308 32.30 4.69 -26.05
N THR A 309 32.53 5.88 -26.59
CA THR A 309 33.50 6.84 -26.02
C THR A 309 32.73 8.14 -25.68
N MET A 310 32.15 8.21 -24.50
CA MET A 310 31.46 9.39 -24.02
C MET A 310 32.33 10.12 -23.00
N LYS A 311 32.15 11.41 -22.93
CA LYS A 311 32.76 12.28 -21.93
C LYS A 311 31.66 13.04 -21.22
N ILE A 312 31.95 13.56 -20.04
CA ILE A 312 31.01 14.30 -19.24
C ILE A 312 31.55 15.71 -18.96
N ARG A 313 30.68 16.71 -18.96
CA ARG A 313 30.98 18.04 -18.40
C ARG A 313 30.11 18.22 -17.18
N ILE A 314 30.71 18.67 -16.10
CA ILE A 314 29.98 18.89 -14.85
C ILE A 314 30.17 20.33 -14.42
N GLY A 315 29.05 21.00 -14.13
CA GLY A 315 29.01 22.34 -13.56
C GLY A 315 28.29 22.34 -12.22
N ILE A 316 28.90 22.97 -11.21
CA ILE A 316 28.34 23.04 -9.85
C ILE A 316 28.26 24.50 -9.41
N ASN A 317 27.17 24.86 -8.76
CA ASN A 317 27.01 26.14 -8.08
C ASN A 317 26.23 25.99 -6.78
N SER A 318 26.66 26.70 -5.74
CA SER A 318 26.00 26.72 -4.43
C SER A 318 25.36 28.09 -4.17
N GLY A 319 24.17 28.09 -3.57
CA GLY A 319 23.48 29.34 -3.25
C GLY A 319 21.97 29.12 -2.97
N PRO A 320 21.24 30.23 -2.80
CA PRO A 320 19.78 30.14 -2.60
C PRO A 320 19.06 29.69 -3.87
N VAL A 321 18.02 28.90 -3.65
CA VAL A 321 17.08 28.43 -4.70
C VAL A 321 15.66 28.51 -4.18
N SER A 322 14.70 28.73 -5.10
CA SER A 322 13.29 28.46 -4.83
C SER A 322 12.96 27.08 -5.38
N ALA A 323 12.41 26.21 -4.54
CA ALA A 323 12.01 24.85 -4.88
C ALA A 323 10.49 24.72 -4.79
N GLY A 324 9.87 23.92 -5.64
CA GLY A 324 8.43 23.76 -5.55
C GLY A 324 7.83 22.86 -6.60
N VAL A 325 6.50 22.68 -6.51
CA VAL A 325 5.73 21.85 -7.42
C VAL A 325 4.91 22.73 -8.36
N ILE A 326 5.13 22.56 -9.65
CA ILE A 326 4.35 23.25 -10.68
C ILE A 326 3.51 22.22 -11.44
N GLY A 327 2.26 22.62 -11.73
CA GLY A 327 1.31 21.91 -12.55
C GLY A 327 0.10 21.40 -11.77
N LYS A 328 -1.04 21.24 -12.48
CA LYS A 328 -2.28 20.67 -11.91
C LYS A 328 -2.53 19.21 -12.28
N LYS A 329 -1.96 18.75 -13.39
CA LYS A 329 -2.17 17.37 -13.90
C LYS A 329 -0.89 16.55 -13.97
N LYS A 330 0.26 17.22 -14.17
CA LYS A 330 1.58 16.61 -14.15
C LYS A 330 2.40 17.42 -13.17
N PHE A 331 2.55 16.89 -11.98
CA PHE A 331 3.39 17.48 -10.95
C PHE A 331 4.85 17.31 -11.31
N ILE A 332 5.60 18.41 -11.25
CA ILE A 332 7.05 18.42 -11.43
C ILE A 332 7.62 19.20 -10.26
N TYR A 333 8.43 18.57 -9.42
CA TYR A 333 9.24 19.26 -8.43
C TYR A 333 10.48 19.79 -9.12
N ASP A 334 10.68 21.09 -9.11
CA ASP A 334 11.76 21.77 -9.84
C ASP A 334 12.37 22.90 -9.00
N LEU A 335 13.50 23.42 -9.48
CA LEU A 335 14.26 24.48 -8.85
C LEU A 335 14.35 25.71 -9.75
N TRP A 336 14.25 26.87 -9.13
CA TRP A 336 14.40 28.17 -9.80
C TRP A 336 15.38 29.05 -9.04
N GLY A 337 15.94 30.01 -9.73
CA GLY A 337 16.80 31.03 -9.17
C GLY A 337 18.12 31.18 -9.92
N ASP A 338 18.85 32.21 -9.52
CA ASP A 338 20.15 32.51 -10.10
C ASP A 338 21.18 31.39 -9.91
N THR A 339 21.09 30.69 -8.79
CA THR A 339 21.95 29.54 -8.46
C THR A 339 21.87 28.47 -9.52
N VAL A 340 20.66 28.15 -9.98
CA VAL A 340 20.41 27.15 -11.05
C VAL A 340 21.02 27.60 -12.37
N ASN A 341 20.79 28.86 -12.75
CA ASN A 341 21.31 29.44 -14.00
C ASN A 341 22.85 29.46 -14.01
N VAL A 342 23.48 29.79 -12.89
CA VAL A 342 24.95 29.79 -12.78
C VAL A 342 25.49 28.36 -12.85
N ALA A 343 24.86 27.38 -12.20
CA ALA A 343 25.27 25.98 -12.30
C ALA A 343 25.24 25.46 -13.75
N SER A 344 24.18 25.73 -14.49
CA SER A 344 24.06 25.42 -15.92
C SER A 344 25.19 26.09 -16.74
N ARG A 345 25.54 27.34 -16.44
CA ARG A 345 26.67 28.02 -17.11
C ARG A 345 28.03 27.41 -16.72
N MET A 346 28.21 26.99 -15.46
CA MET A 346 29.44 26.26 -15.08
C MET A 346 29.58 24.99 -15.93
N GLU A 347 28.50 24.25 -16.17
CA GLU A 347 28.52 23.11 -17.06
C GLU A 347 28.89 23.54 -18.49
N SER A 348 28.16 24.45 -19.11
CA SER A 348 28.31 24.82 -20.52
C SER A 348 29.68 25.40 -20.86
N TYR A 349 30.27 26.17 -19.94
CA TYR A 349 31.65 26.70 -20.04
C TYR A 349 32.69 25.72 -19.51
N GLY A 350 32.27 24.51 -19.07
CA GLY A 350 33.14 23.47 -18.55
C GLY A 350 34.06 22.85 -19.60
N LYS A 351 34.90 21.93 -19.17
CA LYS A 351 35.74 21.06 -20.01
C LYS A 351 35.37 19.63 -19.80
N HIS A 352 35.55 18.81 -20.82
CA HIS A 352 35.32 17.36 -20.76
C HIS A 352 36.07 16.71 -19.60
N ASN A 353 35.38 15.84 -18.88
CA ASN A 353 35.89 15.09 -17.73
C ASN A 353 36.47 16.00 -16.64
N GLN A 354 35.89 17.19 -16.44
CA GLN A 354 36.26 18.11 -15.39
C GLN A 354 35.02 18.68 -14.71
N ILE A 355 35.13 18.91 -13.41
CA ILE A 355 34.10 19.52 -12.57
C ILE A 355 34.42 21.01 -12.45
N HIS A 356 33.54 21.85 -12.97
CA HIS A 356 33.70 23.29 -13.00
C HIS A 356 32.80 23.96 -11.97
N VAL A 357 33.35 24.79 -11.11
CA VAL A 357 32.65 25.44 -10.01
C VAL A 357 32.91 26.95 -10.01
N ASN A 358 31.95 27.72 -9.48
CA ASN A 358 32.12 29.13 -9.23
C ASN A 358 32.92 29.42 -7.92
N GLU A 359 33.16 30.68 -7.62
CA GLU A 359 33.91 31.09 -6.43
C GLU A 359 33.20 30.74 -5.12
N ARG A 360 31.87 30.89 -5.04
CA ARG A 360 31.09 30.55 -3.84
C ARG A 360 31.21 29.05 -3.48
N THR A 361 31.05 28.17 -4.46
CA THR A 361 31.24 26.73 -4.24
C THR A 361 32.69 26.38 -3.89
N TYR A 362 33.64 27.05 -4.53
CA TYR A 362 35.06 26.90 -4.16
C TYR A 362 35.32 27.27 -2.70
N GLU A 363 34.81 28.40 -2.20
CA GLU A 363 35.00 28.84 -0.80
C GLU A 363 34.45 27.80 0.19
N ILE A 364 33.31 27.16 -0.11
CA ILE A 364 32.74 26.12 0.75
C ILE A 364 33.61 24.85 0.77
N LEU A 365 34.23 24.51 -0.35
CA LEU A 365 34.91 23.22 -0.53
C LEU A 365 36.41 23.24 -0.47
N LYS A 366 37.06 24.43 -0.45
CA LYS A 366 38.53 24.61 -0.60
C LYS A 366 39.39 23.87 0.43
N ASP A 367 38.84 23.65 1.63
CA ASP A 367 39.56 22.96 2.69
C ASP A 367 39.54 21.44 2.57
N LYS A 368 38.51 20.92 1.91
CA LYS A 368 38.30 19.46 1.73
C LYS A 368 38.79 18.94 0.37
N TYR A 369 38.96 19.82 -0.64
CA TYR A 369 39.29 19.42 -2.01
C TYR A 369 40.41 20.23 -2.62
N LEU A 370 41.06 19.66 -3.66
CA LEU A 370 42.08 20.31 -4.46
C LEU A 370 41.42 20.97 -5.68
N PHE A 371 41.81 22.23 -5.89
CA PHE A 371 41.28 23.03 -7.00
C PHE A 371 42.35 23.59 -7.90
N LYS A 372 42.02 23.73 -9.20
CA LYS A 372 42.83 24.49 -10.16
C LYS A 372 42.09 25.76 -10.54
N LYS A 373 42.65 26.92 -10.20
CA LYS A 373 42.11 28.25 -10.57
C LYS A 373 42.09 28.37 -12.10
N ARG A 374 41.00 28.89 -12.65
CA ARG A 374 40.80 29.20 -14.07
C ARG A 374 40.90 30.71 -14.28
N LYS A 375 41.22 31.18 -15.52
CA LYS A 375 41.06 32.58 -15.87
C LYS A 375 39.58 32.97 -15.72
N ALA A 376 39.34 34.17 -15.21
CA ALA A 376 38.00 34.69 -15.09
C ALA A 376 37.26 34.64 -16.45
N LEU A 377 36.02 34.19 -16.42
CA LEU A 377 35.18 34.05 -17.61
C LEU A 377 34.20 35.22 -17.64
N GLU A 378 34.00 35.76 -18.85
CA GLU A 378 32.91 36.70 -19.12
C GLU A 378 31.62 35.92 -19.20
N MET A 379 30.67 36.16 -18.32
CA MET A 379 29.38 35.47 -18.31
C MET A 379 28.26 36.45 -18.64
N PRO A 380 27.39 36.11 -19.60
CA PRO A 380 26.26 36.97 -19.97
C PRO A 380 25.42 37.35 -18.74
N GLY A 381 25.22 38.64 -18.50
CA GLY A 381 24.42 39.15 -17.38
C GLY A 381 25.07 39.03 -15.99
N LYS A 382 26.35 38.58 -15.89
CA LYS A 382 27.10 38.47 -14.62
C LYS A 382 28.47 39.14 -14.69
N GLY A 383 28.95 39.53 -15.88
CA GLY A 383 30.28 40.07 -16.07
C GLY A 383 31.40 39.05 -15.83
N LYS A 384 32.56 39.52 -15.38
CA LYS A 384 33.72 38.65 -15.13
C LYS A 384 33.52 37.85 -13.83
N MET A 385 33.48 36.52 -13.96
CA MET A 385 33.34 35.58 -12.83
C MET A 385 34.60 34.74 -12.67
N GLN A 386 35.15 34.68 -11.45
CA GLN A 386 36.23 33.78 -11.12
C GLN A 386 35.71 32.38 -10.96
N THR A 387 36.38 31.38 -11.55
CA THR A 387 35.94 29.98 -11.55
C THR A 387 37.13 29.04 -11.32
N TYR A 388 36.81 27.80 -10.94
CA TYR A 388 37.79 26.81 -10.56
C TYR A 388 37.39 25.43 -11.14
N PHE A 389 38.40 24.55 -11.35
CA PHE A 389 38.18 23.15 -11.59
C PHE A 389 38.50 22.37 -10.30
N LEU A 390 37.50 21.66 -9.77
CA LEU A 390 37.68 20.69 -8.70
C LEU A 390 38.46 19.50 -9.27
N LYS A 391 39.49 19.02 -8.62
CA LYS A 391 40.40 18.00 -9.13
C LYS A 391 40.30 16.69 -8.36
N ASN A 392 40.39 16.75 -7.05
CA ASN A 392 40.39 15.55 -6.22
C ASN A 392 40.13 15.92 -4.75
N ARG A 393 39.89 14.91 -3.94
CA ARG A 393 39.89 15.04 -2.49
C ARG A 393 41.26 15.49 -1.98
N ARG A 394 41.31 16.31 -0.96
CA ARG A 394 42.54 16.63 -0.26
C ARG A 394 42.82 15.48 0.72
N ILE A 395 43.97 14.87 0.63
CA ILE A 395 44.42 13.78 1.50
C ILE A 395 44.91 14.37 2.82
#